data_a369b2c7dc181427080b03e8114fc4cc
#
_entry.id   a369b2c7dc181427080b03e8114fc4cc
#
_cell.length_a   1.000
_cell.length_b   1.000
_cell.length_c   1.000
_cell.angle_alpha   90.00
_cell.angle_beta   90.00
_cell.angle_gamma   90.00
#
_symmetry.space_group_name_H-M   'P 1'
#
loop_
_entity.id
_entity.type
_entity.pdbx_description
1 polymer ?
#
loop_
_entity_poly.entity_id
_entity_poly.type
_entity_poly.pdbx_seq_one_letter_code
_entity_poly.pdbx_strand_id
1 'polypeptide(L)'
;MKSFPIFINLIHKPVLVIGGGDVALRKIEMLLKADAKITVIASSLCKELKHYQKLKKIHVKIKSFEKNDLTHPVLVIAATDNKKVNLLVSKTAQALNIPVNVVDEPSLCTFTMGSIIDRSPLLIAISSEGN
;
A
#
# COMPACT_ATOMS: atom_id res chain seq x y z
N MET A 1 -9.55 7.32 21.73
CA MET A 1 -8.80 6.49 20.75
C MET A 1 -9.58 6.44 19.45
N LYS A 2 -9.03 7.01 18.40
CA LYS A 2 -9.70 7.04 17.08
C LYS A 2 -9.39 5.79 16.24
N SER A 3 -8.26 5.18 16.48
CA SER A 3 -7.83 3.99 15.74
C SER A 3 -7.51 2.86 16.69
N PHE A 4 -7.88 1.65 16.32
CA PHE A 4 -7.57 0.46 17.11
C PHE A 4 -6.29 -0.19 16.52
N PRO A 5 -5.18 -0.27 17.29
CA PRO A 5 -3.95 -0.84 16.76
C PRO A 5 -4.04 -2.37 16.65
N ILE A 6 -3.64 -2.87 15.49
CA ILE A 6 -3.54 -4.30 15.22
C ILE A 6 -2.26 -4.58 14.43
N PHE A 7 -1.75 -5.80 14.52
CA PHE A 7 -0.63 -6.28 13.73
C PHE A 7 -1.14 -7.36 12.77
N ILE A 8 -0.99 -7.12 11.47
CA ILE A 8 -1.46 -8.04 10.44
C ILE A 8 -0.30 -8.87 9.91
N ASN A 9 -0.48 -10.17 9.84
CA ASN A 9 0.48 -11.06 9.21
C ASN A 9 0.30 -10.98 7.69
N LEU A 10 1.28 -10.40 6.98
CA LEU A 10 1.25 -10.22 5.53
C LEU A 10 2.13 -11.26 4.79
N ILE A 11 2.73 -12.21 5.47
CA ILE A 11 3.65 -13.17 4.84
C ILE A 11 2.94 -13.90 3.70
N HIS A 12 3.44 -13.70 2.47
CA HIS A 12 2.89 -14.25 1.22
C HIS A 12 1.43 -13.87 0.94
N LYS A 13 0.92 -12.83 1.59
CA LYS A 13 -0.44 -12.34 1.37
C LYS A 13 -0.47 -11.28 0.27
N PRO A 14 -1.52 -11.25 -0.57
CA PRO A 14 -1.61 -10.28 -1.66
C PRO A 14 -1.86 -8.87 -1.14
N VAL A 15 -1.05 -7.94 -1.58
CA VAL A 15 -1.19 -6.51 -1.33
C VAL A 15 -1.10 -5.78 -2.66
N LEU A 16 -1.96 -4.81 -2.86
CA LEU A 16 -2.00 -4.00 -4.08
C LEU A 16 -1.52 -2.59 -3.78
N VAL A 17 -0.60 -2.09 -4.59
CA VAL A 17 -0.12 -0.70 -4.52
C VAL A 17 -0.40 -0.01 -5.85
N ILE A 18 -1.09 1.12 -5.80
CA ILE A 18 -1.36 1.95 -6.97
C ILE A 18 -0.42 3.14 -6.92
N GLY A 19 0.51 3.18 -7.86
CA GLY A 19 1.55 4.21 -7.94
C GLY A 19 2.93 3.61 -8.18
N GLY A 20 3.80 4.36 -8.82
CA GLY A 20 5.12 3.90 -9.23
C GLY A 20 6.26 4.87 -8.97
N GLY A 21 6.02 5.94 -8.22
CA GLY A 21 7.03 6.94 -7.88
C GLY A 21 7.67 6.71 -6.51
N ASP A 22 8.33 7.73 -5.99
CA ASP A 22 9.10 7.65 -4.74
C ASP A 22 8.23 7.35 -3.52
N VAL A 23 7.01 7.89 -3.49
CA VAL A 23 6.09 7.65 -2.37
C VAL A 23 5.66 6.19 -2.35
N ALA A 24 5.30 5.65 -3.52
CA ALA A 24 4.98 4.22 -3.65
C ALA A 24 6.17 3.34 -3.27
N LEU A 25 7.36 3.73 -3.69
CA LEU A 25 8.60 3.00 -3.37
C LEU A 25 8.77 2.80 -1.87
N ARG A 26 8.60 3.86 -1.08
CA ARG A 26 8.76 3.76 0.38
C ARG A 26 7.77 2.78 1.01
N LYS A 27 6.51 2.80 0.54
CA LYS A 27 5.50 1.86 1.01
C LYS A 27 5.80 0.43 0.60
N ILE A 28 6.24 0.25 -0.64
CA ILE A 28 6.58 -1.08 -1.17
C ILE A 28 7.77 -1.67 -0.40
N GLU A 29 8.80 -0.87 -0.11
CA GLU A 29 9.95 -1.35 0.66
C GLU A 29 9.56 -1.84 2.05
N MET A 30 8.63 -1.15 2.72
CA MET A 30 8.07 -1.60 3.99
C MET A 30 7.33 -2.92 3.86
N LEU A 31 6.50 -3.05 2.82
CA LEU A 31 5.73 -4.26 2.56
C LEU A 31 6.63 -5.45 2.20
N LEU A 32 7.75 -5.18 1.51
CA LEU A 32 8.75 -6.22 1.22
C LEU A 32 9.37 -6.77 2.50
N LYS A 33 9.61 -5.91 3.50
CA LYS A 33 10.11 -6.35 4.81
C LYS A 33 9.10 -7.23 5.55
N ALA A 34 7.83 -7.08 5.24
CA ALA A 34 6.76 -7.90 5.80
C ALA A 34 6.49 -9.18 4.97
N ASP A 35 7.31 -9.44 3.95
CA ASP A 35 7.19 -10.57 3.04
C ASP A 35 5.82 -10.66 2.34
N ALA A 36 5.20 -9.51 2.07
CA ALA A 36 3.95 -9.45 1.35
C ALA A 36 4.16 -9.80 -0.14
N LYS A 37 3.12 -10.35 -0.75
CA LYS A 37 3.10 -10.59 -2.19
C LYS A 37 2.52 -9.35 -2.87
N ILE A 38 3.37 -8.51 -3.44
CA ILE A 38 3.02 -7.17 -3.89
C ILE A 38 2.74 -7.15 -5.39
N THR A 39 1.57 -6.61 -5.75
CA THR A 39 1.26 -6.21 -7.12
C THR A 39 1.21 -4.70 -7.19
N VAL A 40 1.90 -4.13 -8.17
CA VAL A 40 1.95 -2.68 -8.40
C VAL A 40 1.22 -2.37 -9.71
N ILE A 41 0.32 -1.38 -9.66
CA ILE A 41 -0.32 -0.83 -10.85
C ILE A 41 0.11 0.61 -10.98
N ALA A 42 0.73 0.97 -12.09
CA ALA A 42 1.27 2.31 -12.30
C ALA A 42 1.37 2.62 -13.80
N SER A 43 1.37 3.90 -14.16
CA SER A 43 1.65 4.33 -15.53
C SER A 43 3.13 4.23 -15.87
N SER A 44 3.99 4.39 -14.87
CA SER A 44 5.44 4.28 -15.01
C SER A 44 6.05 3.95 -13.65
N LEU A 45 7.28 3.48 -13.64
CA LEU A 45 8.01 3.12 -12.43
C LEU A 45 9.27 3.95 -12.28
N CYS A 46 9.60 4.33 -11.04
CA CYS A 46 10.91 4.87 -10.74
C CYS A 46 11.99 3.78 -10.90
N LYS A 47 13.24 4.21 -10.92
CA LYS A 47 14.40 3.34 -11.15
C LYS A 47 14.45 2.15 -10.18
N GLU A 48 14.25 2.41 -8.90
CA GLU A 48 14.33 1.39 -7.86
C GLU A 48 13.22 0.35 -8.00
N LEU A 49 12.01 0.76 -8.37
CA LEU A 49 10.91 -0.16 -8.60
C LEU A 49 11.12 -1.01 -9.85
N LYS A 50 11.73 -0.46 -10.88
CA LYS A 50 12.15 -1.25 -12.06
C LYS A 50 13.15 -2.33 -11.66
N HIS A 51 14.05 -2.02 -10.73
CA HIS A 51 15.02 -2.97 -10.22
C HIS A 51 14.33 -4.11 -9.45
N TYR A 52 13.39 -3.78 -8.57
CA TYR A 52 12.62 -4.80 -7.84
C TYR A 52 11.79 -5.66 -8.79
N GLN A 53 11.23 -5.07 -9.85
CA GLN A 53 10.52 -5.83 -10.87
C GLN A 53 11.45 -6.83 -11.57
N LYS A 54 12.65 -6.39 -11.94
CA LYS A 54 13.65 -7.23 -12.60
C LYS A 54 14.07 -8.39 -11.71
N LEU A 55 14.21 -8.15 -10.40
CA LEU A 55 14.51 -9.18 -9.41
C LEU A 55 13.31 -10.08 -9.07
N LYS A 56 12.15 -9.83 -9.67
CA LYS A 56 10.90 -10.56 -9.42
C LYS A 56 10.43 -10.47 -7.95
N LYS A 57 10.78 -9.38 -7.27
CA LYS A 57 10.32 -9.12 -5.91
C LYS A 57 8.92 -8.51 -5.86
N ILE A 58 8.50 -7.88 -6.95
CA ILE A 58 7.16 -7.32 -7.13
C ILE A 58 6.63 -7.74 -8.49
N HIS A 59 5.30 -7.84 -8.58
CA HIS A 59 4.61 -8.02 -9.85
C HIS A 59 4.06 -6.68 -10.29
N VAL A 60 4.31 -6.28 -11.55
CA VAL A 60 3.94 -4.95 -12.04
C VAL A 60 3.01 -5.06 -13.25
N LYS A 61 1.97 -4.24 -13.23
CA LYS A 61 1.10 -4.02 -14.39
C LYS A 61 1.18 -2.55 -14.76
N ILE A 62 1.69 -2.24 -15.94
CA ILE A 62 1.76 -0.87 -16.45
C ILE A 62 0.44 -0.56 -17.13
N LYS A 63 -0.44 0.11 -16.41
CA LYS A 63 -1.79 0.46 -16.85
C LYS A 63 -2.40 1.46 -15.89
N SER A 64 -3.54 2.03 -16.30
CA SER A 64 -4.39 2.81 -15.39
C SER A 64 -5.17 1.89 -14.47
N PHE A 65 -5.41 2.35 -13.24
CA PHE A 65 -6.21 1.58 -12.27
C PHE A 65 -7.66 1.46 -12.76
N GLU A 66 -8.22 0.27 -12.63
CA GLU A 66 -9.63 -0.03 -12.86
C GLU A 66 -10.22 -0.74 -11.64
N LYS A 67 -11.53 -0.58 -11.42
CA LYS A 67 -12.20 -1.21 -10.27
C LYS A 67 -11.98 -2.73 -10.20
N ASN A 68 -11.94 -3.39 -11.35
CA ASN A 68 -11.71 -4.84 -11.43
C ASN A 68 -10.31 -5.27 -11.00
N ASP A 69 -9.39 -4.33 -10.81
CA ASP A 69 -8.06 -4.64 -10.31
C ASP A 69 -8.06 -5.02 -8.84
N LEU A 70 -9.12 -4.67 -8.09
CA LEU A 70 -9.26 -5.05 -6.69
C LEU A 70 -9.84 -6.47 -6.56
N THR A 71 -8.97 -7.46 -6.75
CA THR A 71 -9.32 -8.88 -6.67
C THR A 71 -8.82 -9.47 -5.36
N HIS A 72 -9.50 -9.14 -4.27
CA HIS A 72 -9.27 -9.67 -2.93
C HIS A 72 -7.86 -9.49 -2.33
N PRO A 73 -7.19 -8.34 -2.49
CA PRO A 73 -5.99 -8.09 -1.70
C PRO A 73 -6.35 -7.97 -0.21
N VAL A 74 -5.40 -8.27 0.67
CA VAL A 74 -5.56 -8.07 2.11
C VAL A 74 -5.71 -6.58 2.43
N LEU A 75 -4.96 -5.75 1.71
CA LEU A 75 -5.06 -4.30 1.79
C LEU A 75 -4.57 -3.67 0.49
N VAL A 76 -4.93 -2.40 0.29
CA VAL A 76 -4.51 -1.62 -0.86
C VAL A 76 -3.97 -0.27 -0.41
N ILE A 77 -2.92 0.19 -1.11
CA ILE A 77 -2.31 1.49 -0.88
C ILE A 77 -2.39 2.29 -2.17
N ALA A 78 -2.99 3.48 -2.10
CA ALA A 78 -3.01 4.43 -3.20
C ALA A 78 -1.95 5.49 -2.94
N ALA A 79 -0.93 5.52 -3.79
CA ALA A 79 0.23 6.38 -3.66
C ALA A 79 0.54 7.07 -5.00
N THR A 80 -0.48 7.59 -5.66
CA THR A 80 -0.33 8.34 -6.90
C THR A 80 -0.41 9.84 -6.62
N ASP A 81 0.04 10.65 -7.57
CA ASP A 81 -0.14 12.10 -7.55
C ASP A 81 -1.48 12.52 -8.16
N ASN A 82 -2.29 11.59 -8.62
CA ASN A 82 -3.60 11.86 -9.20
C ASN A 82 -4.70 11.65 -8.15
N LYS A 83 -5.26 12.76 -7.66
CA LYS A 83 -6.29 12.72 -6.60
C LYS A 83 -7.56 11.97 -7.02
N LYS A 84 -7.92 12.04 -8.30
CA LYS A 84 -9.11 11.31 -8.80
C LYS A 84 -8.90 9.80 -8.75
N VAL A 85 -7.73 9.34 -9.12
CA VAL A 85 -7.37 7.91 -9.04
C VAL A 85 -7.37 7.45 -7.59
N ASN A 86 -6.74 8.22 -6.70
CA ASN A 86 -6.69 7.89 -5.28
C ASN A 86 -8.10 7.80 -4.67
N LEU A 87 -8.99 8.72 -5.04
CA LEU A 87 -10.38 8.70 -4.59
C LEU A 87 -11.11 7.46 -5.11
N LEU A 88 -10.92 7.10 -6.38
CA LEU A 88 -11.53 5.92 -6.97
C LEU A 88 -11.06 4.64 -6.26
N VAL A 89 -9.77 4.53 -5.98
CA VAL A 89 -9.22 3.39 -5.25
C VAL A 89 -9.87 3.28 -3.87
N SER A 90 -9.93 4.40 -3.14
CA SER A 90 -10.52 4.42 -1.80
C SER A 90 -11.98 4.00 -1.80
N LYS A 91 -12.79 4.59 -2.66
CA LYS A 91 -14.22 4.27 -2.74
C LYS A 91 -14.46 2.82 -3.15
N THR A 92 -13.71 2.33 -4.11
CA THR A 92 -13.84 0.95 -4.58
C THR A 92 -13.45 -0.05 -3.48
N ALA A 93 -12.33 0.21 -2.80
CA ALA A 93 -11.87 -0.64 -1.71
C ALA A 93 -12.86 -0.66 -0.54
N GLN A 94 -13.37 0.51 -0.15
CA GLN A 94 -14.33 0.60 0.94
C GLN A 94 -15.64 -0.13 0.63
N ALA A 95 -16.12 -0.04 -0.62
CA ALA A 95 -17.32 -0.77 -1.04
C ALA A 95 -17.13 -2.29 -0.96
N LEU A 96 -15.91 -2.78 -1.10
CA LEU A 96 -15.55 -4.19 -1.02
C LEU A 96 -15.05 -4.62 0.36
N ASN A 97 -15.06 -3.71 1.34
CA ASN A 97 -14.52 -3.93 2.68
C ASN A 97 -13.04 -4.31 2.69
N ILE A 98 -12.28 -3.76 1.76
CA ILE A 98 -10.84 -3.94 1.68
C ILE A 98 -10.17 -2.76 2.39
N PRO A 99 -9.30 -2.98 3.38
CA PRO A 99 -8.56 -1.90 4.03
C PRO A 99 -7.76 -1.09 3.01
N VAL A 100 -7.89 0.24 3.08
CA VAL A 100 -7.25 1.15 2.13
C VAL A 100 -6.52 2.28 2.85
N ASN A 101 -5.31 2.56 2.38
CA ASN A 101 -4.53 3.73 2.78
C ASN A 101 -4.28 4.59 1.56
N VAL A 102 -4.65 5.85 1.65
CA VAL A 102 -4.33 6.86 0.62
C VAL A 102 -3.30 7.80 1.23
N VAL A 103 -2.11 7.86 0.62
CA VAL A 103 -1.01 8.66 1.15
C VAL A 103 -1.39 10.13 1.20
N ASP A 104 -1.16 10.77 2.35
CA ASP A 104 -1.45 12.18 2.63
C ASP A 104 -2.93 12.58 2.57
N GLU A 105 -3.84 11.61 2.61
CA GLU A 105 -5.30 11.88 2.60
C GLU A 105 -5.99 11.04 3.69
N PRO A 106 -5.89 11.43 4.97
CA PRO A 106 -6.45 10.65 6.08
C PRO A 106 -7.95 10.35 5.94
N SER A 107 -8.71 11.28 5.36
CA SER A 107 -10.17 11.12 5.19
C SER A 107 -10.53 9.98 4.22
N LEU A 108 -9.59 9.56 3.39
CA LEU A 108 -9.79 8.47 2.42
C LEU A 108 -9.22 7.13 2.90
N CYS A 109 -8.65 7.10 4.10
CA CYS A 109 -8.02 5.91 4.67
C CYS A 109 -8.96 5.18 5.62
N THR A 110 -8.92 3.85 5.61
CA THR A 110 -9.57 3.03 6.63
C THR A 110 -8.56 2.42 7.61
N PHE A 111 -7.27 2.54 7.31
CA PHE A 111 -6.20 2.22 8.25
C PHE A 111 -5.03 3.19 8.04
N THR A 112 -4.19 3.32 9.05
CA THR A 112 -3.00 4.16 8.99
C THR A 112 -1.75 3.31 9.08
N MET A 113 -0.70 3.76 8.39
CA MET A 113 0.64 3.19 8.50
C MET A 113 1.47 4.14 9.35
N GLY A 114 1.64 3.82 10.62
CA GLY A 114 2.45 4.61 11.53
C GLY A 114 3.94 4.41 11.29
N SER A 115 4.74 4.98 12.18
CA SER A 115 6.17 4.71 12.22
C SER A 115 6.41 3.31 12.77
N ILE A 116 7.30 2.57 12.12
CA ILE A 116 7.62 1.19 12.51
C ILE A 116 9.06 1.12 12.93
N ILE A 117 9.30 0.53 14.10
CA ILE A 117 10.63 0.22 14.60
C ILE A 117 10.75 -1.29 14.68
N ASP A 118 11.57 -1.85 13.78
CA ASP A 118 11.81 -3.28 13.74
C ASP A 118 13.15 -3.60 14.40
N ARG A 119 13.06 -4.28 15.52
CA ARG A 119 14.21 -4.80 16.28
C ARG A 119 13.94 -6.26 16.59
N SER A 120 13.76 -7.06 15.54
CA SER A 120 13.37 -8.47 15.66
C SER A 120 14.05 -9.18 16.83
N PRO A 121 13.29 -9.89 17.69
CA PRO A 121 11.87 -10.24 17.53
C PRO A 121 10.88 -9.16 17.99
N LEU A 122 11.36 -7.99 18.43
CA LEU A 122 10.52 -6.89 18.91
C LEU A 122 10.11 -5.99 17.74
N LEU A 123 8.81 -5.73 17.62
CA LEU A 123 8.24 -4.81 16.64
C LEU A 123 7.41 -3.74 17.37
N ILE A 124 7.70 -2.48 17.10
CA ILE A 124 6.99 -1.34 17.68
C ILE A 124 6.38 -0.52 16.57
N ALA A 125 5.09 -0.22 16.69
CA ALA A 125 4.40 0.68 15.76
C ALA A 125 3.84 1.86 16.54
N ILE A 126 4.03 3.07 16.00
CA ILE A 126 3.62 4.32 16.63
C ILE A 126 2.76 5.12 15.67
N SER A 127 1.60 5.58 16.14
CA SER A 127 0.73 6.47 15.39
C SER A 127 0.31 7.64 16.27
N SER A 128 0.31 8.84 15.71
CA SER A 128 -0.22 10.05 16.35
C SER A 128 -1.67 10.33 15.94
N GLU A 129 -2.32 9.41 15.27
CA GLU A 129 -3.69 9.52 14.76
C GLU A 129 -3.88 10.75 13.85
N GLY A 130 -2.86 11.08 13.07
CA GLY A 130 -2.91 12.16 12.09
C GLY A 130 -2.39 13.52 12.59
N ASN A 131 -1.81 13.56 13.76
CA ASN A 131 -1.20 14.80 14.28
C ASN A 131 0.29 14.85 13.99
#